data_fa8269eed65f54c08841085a527d5bbb
#
_entry.id   fa8269eed65f54c08841085a527d5bbb
#
_cell.length_a   1.000
_cell.length_b   1.000
_cell.length_c   1.000
_cell.angle_alpha   90.00
_cell.angle_beta   90.00
_cell.angle_gamma   90.00
#
_symmetry.space_group_name_H-M   'P 1'
#
loop_
_entity.id
_entity.type
_entity.pdbx_description
1 polymer ?
#
loop_
_entity_poly.entity_id
_entity_poly.type
_entity_poly.pdbx_seq_one_letter_code
_entity_poly.pdbx_strand_id
1 'polypeptide(L)'
;IITSTVWFIAAFVCLMGTAAITFFVVKEDVIGEETYSTIESLLPMFLQGKSVSTIITSIVISMVSYFLRFAVITLEMYFAISLANTRHFQKKYLLWTIVFTIVILFAVERISGIISDNIVFGIATVGNDLSIITSYDQLASGASFTDLVSVIAYLIFGVGLYYATFYVMNKKVNIR
;
A
#
# COMPACT_ATOMS: atom_id res chain seq x y z
N ILE A 1 6.23 15.76 -4.56
CA ILE A 1 5.50 14.63 -3.91
C ILE A 1 4.06 14.63 -4.37
N ILE A 2 3.30 15.70 -4.14
CA ILE A 2 1.86 15.76 -4.47
C ILE A 2 1.61 15.45 -5.95
N THR A 3 2.42 15.98 -6.87
CA THR A 3 2.25 15.74 -8.31
C THR A 3 2.49 14.28 -8.70
N SER A 4 3.58 13.65 -8.22
CA SER A 4 3.86 12.24 -8.55
C SER A 4 2.81 11.30 -7.95
N THR A 5 2.34 11.59 -6.74
CA THR A 5 1.29 10.82 -6.07
C THR A 5 -0.05 10.94 -6.81
N VAL A 6 -0.42 12.16 -7.22
CA VAL A 6 -1.64 12.40 -8.01
C VAL A 6 -1.59 11.67 -9.36
N TRP A 7 -0.45 11.71 -10.06
CA TRP A 7 -0.29 11.00 -11.32
C TRP A 7 -0.34 9.48 -11.16
N PHE A 8 0.23 8.94 -10.08
CA PHE A 8 0.14 7.50 -9.79
C PHE A 8 -1.29 7.07 -9.50
N ILE A 9 -2.04 7.86 -8.69
CA ILE A 9 -3.47 7.58 -8.43
C ILE A 9 -4.26 7.63 -9.75
N ALA A 10 -4.06 8.68 -10.54
CA ALA A 10 -4.76 8.84 -11.81
C ALA A 10 -4.46 7.66 -12.76
N ALA A 11 -3.19 7.27 -12.91
CA ALA A 11 -2.79 6.14 -13.75
C ALA A 11 -3.40 4.83 -13.24
N PHE A 12 -3.41 4.62 -11.92
CA PHE A 12 -3.96 3.42 -11.31
C PHE A 12 -5.48 3.34 -11.46
N VAL A 13 -6.21 4.45 -11.20
CA VAL A 13 -7.66 4.54 -11.39
C VAL A 13 -8.02 4.34 -12.87
N CYS A 14 -7.26 4.91 -13.79
CA CYS A 14 -7.45 4.68 -15.22
C CYS A 14 -7.21 3.21 -15.59
N LEU A 15 -6.18 2.57 -15.07
CA LEU A 15 -5.85 1.18 -15.37
C LEU A 15 -6.91 0.22 -14.82
N MET A 16 -7.39 0.45 -13.61
CA MET A 16 -8.48 -0.33 -13.01
C MET A 16 -9.82 -0.05 -13.68
N GLY A 17 -10.08 1.21 -14.03
CA GLY A 17 -11.29 1.60 -14.78
C GLY A 17 -11.32 0.98 -16.15
N THR A 18 -10.21 1.01 -16.90
CA THR A 18 -10.13 0.35 -18.20
C THR A 18 -10.25 -1.16 -18.09
N ALA A 19 -9.61 -1.81 -17.11
CA ALA A 19 -9.75 -3.24 -16.88
C ALA A 19 -11.20 -3.62 -16.55
N ALA A 20 -11.88 -2.87 -15.68
CA ALA A 20 -13.28 -3.09 -15.36
C ALA A 20 -14.20 -2.85 -16.56
N ILE A 21 -14.01 -1.77 -17.30
CA ILE A 21 -14.78 -1.48 -18.52
C ILE A 21 -14.54 -2.57 -19.57
N THR A 22 -13.30 -2.99 -19.77
CA THR A 22 -12.99 -4.08 -20.70
C THR A 22 -13.69 -5.37 -20.29
N PHE A 23 -13.69 -5.70 -19.01
CA PHE A 23 -14.32 -6.92 -18.50
C PHE A 23 -15.85 -6.87 -18.57
N PHE A 24 -16.48 -5.71 -18.30
CA PHE A 24 -17.94 -5.58 -18.24
C PHE A 24 -18.61 -5.13 -19.54
N VAL A 25 -17.90 -4.36 -20.40
CA VAL A 25 -18.46 -3.75 -21.61
C VAL A 25 -18.07 -4.51 -22.87
N VAL A 26 -16.87 -5.08 -22.88
CA VAL A 26 -16.35 -5.84 -24.01
C VAL A 26 -16.69 -7.31 -23.88
N LYS A 27 -17.95 -7.60 -23.49
CA LYS A 27 -18.50 -8.95 -23.32
C LYS A 27 -18.09 -9.94 -24.45
N GLU A 28 -18.96 -10.65 -25.00
CA GLU A 28 -18.86 -11.77 -25.94
C GLU A 28 -18.08 -11.44 -27.24
N ASP A 29 -18.14 -10.19 -27.73
CA ASP A 29 -17.64 -9.80 -29.06
C ASP A 29 -16.11 -9.79 -29.21
N VAL A 30 -15.36 -9.66 -28.11
CA VAL A 30 -13.88 -9.58 -28.16
C VAL A 30 -13.20 -10.77 -27.49
N ILE A 31 -13.81 -11.36 -26.49
CA ILE A 31 -13.21 -12.47 -25.72
C ILE A 31 -13.61 -13.84 -26.31
N GLY A 32 -14.66 -13.87 -27.14
CA GLY A 32 -15.24 -15.10 -27.68
C GLY A 32 -16.11 -15.83 -26.64
N GLU A 33 -17.24 -16.36 -27.09
CA GLU A 33 -18.24 -17.04 -26.25
C GLU A 33 -17.64 -18.16 -25.37
N GLU A 34 -16.71 -18.93 -25.91
CA GLU A 34 -16.03 -20.03 -25.20
C GLU A 34 -15.18 -19.54 -24.03
N THR A 35 -14.44 -18.44 -24.22
CA THR A 35 -13.58 -17.87 -23.16
C THR A 35 -14.43 -17.19 -22.10
N TYR A 36 -15.52 -16.52 -22.48
CA TYR A 36 -16.43 -15.89 -21.54
C TYR A 36 -17.15 -16.94 -20.67
N SER A 37 -17.67 -18.02 -21.25
CA SER A 37 -18.30 -19.10 -20.52
C SER A 37 -17.33 -19.81 -19.55
N THR A 38 -16.06 -19.93 -19.96
CA THR A 38 -14.99 -20.47 -19.11
C THR A 38 -14.72 -19.55 -17.93
N ILE A 39 -14.61 -18.22 -18.15
CA ILE A 39 -14.44 -17.23 -17.09
C ILE A 39 -15.64 -17.23 -16.15
N GLU A 40 -16.87 -17.27 -16.68
CA GLU A 40 -18.10 -17.30 -15.90
C GLU A 40 -18.21 -18.57 -15.03
N SER A 41 -17.75 -19.69 -15.53
CA SER A 41 -17.70 -20.95 -14.75
C SER A 41 -16.61 -20.96 -13.69
N LEU A 42 -15.49 -20.25 -13.92
CA LEU A 42 -14.39 -20.11 -12.96
C LEU A 42 -14.66 -19.05 -11.91
N LEU A 43 -15.49 -18.03 -12.22
CA LEU A 43 -15.81 -16.94 -11.30
C LEU A 43 -16.28 -17.42 -9.92
N PRO A 44 -17.24 -18.37 -9.79
CA PRO A 44 -17.65 -18.92 -8.51
C PRO A 44 -16.53 -19.63 -7.76
N MET A 45 -15.60 -20.26 -8.48
CA MET A 45 -14.41 -20.90 -7.92
C MET A 45 -13.44 -19.87 -7.33
N PHE A 46 -13.20 -18.75 -8.04
CA PHE A 46 -12.40 -17.64 -7.53
C PHE A 46 -13.09 -16.90 -6.39
N LEU A 47 -14.40 -16.76 -6.46
CA LEU A 47 -15.19 -16.12 -5.41
C LEU A 47 -15.30 -16.97 -4.15
N GLN A 48 -15.00 -18.27 -4.23
CA GLN A 48 -15.07 -19.20 -3.08
C GLN A 48 -16.39 -19.09 -2.28
N GLY A 49 -17.49 -18.81 -2.95
CA GLY A 49 -18.80 -18.57 -2.33
C GLY A 49 -18.95 -17.21 -1.62
N LYS A 50 -17.99 -16.32 -1.74
CA LYS A 50 -18.04 -14.96 -1.16
C LYS A 50 -18.93 -14.05 -1.99
N SER A 51 -19.61 -13.10 -1.34
CA SER A 51 -20.41 -12.11 -2.05
C SER A 51 -19.49 -11.14 -2.84
N VAL A 52 -19.98 -10.68 -3.98
CA VAL A 52 -19.25 -9.71 -4.81
C VAL A 52 -18.93 -8.43 -4.04
N SER A 53 -19.86 -7.96 -3.19
CA SER A 53 -19.66 -6.78 -2.35
C SER A 53 -18.50 -6.95 -1.36
N THR A 54 -18.38 -8.12 -0.73
CA THR A 54 -17.31 -8.45 0.23
C THR A 54 -15.95 -8.43 -0.47
N ILE A 55 -15.89 -8.98 -1.68
CA ILE A 55 -14.64 -9.00 -2.47
C ILE A 55 -14.23 -7.59 -2.88
N ILE A 56 -15.16 -6.80 -3.42
CA ILE A 56 -14.88 -5.41 -3.80
C ILE A 56 -14.38 -4.61 -2.59
N THR A 57 -15.03 -4.75 -1.44
CA THR A 57 -14.62 -4.05 -0.22
C THR A 57 -13.22 -4.46 0.23
N SER A 58 -12.91 -5.76 0.20
CA SER A 58 -11.56 -6.26 0.53
C SER A 58 -10.49 -5.72 -0.41
N ILE A 59 -10.78 -5.67 -1.71
CA ILE A 59 -9.88 -5.09 -2.71
C ILE A 59 -9.67 -3.61 -2.42
N VAL A 60 -10.71 -2.83 -2.17
CA VAL A 60 -10.61 -1.40 -1.87
C VAL A 60 -9.76 -1.16 -0.61
N ILE A 61 -9.99 -1.90 0.47
CA ILE A 61 -9.22 -1.78 1.70
C ILE A 61 -7.73 -2.11 1.45
N SER A 62 -7.46 -3.20 0.74
CA SER A 62 -6.09 -3.58 0.39
C SER A 62 -5.39 -2.52 -0.46
N MET A 63 -6.09 -1.94 -1.42
CA MET A 63 -5.59 -0.86 -2.27
C MET A 63 -5.23 0.39 -1.47
N VAL A 64 -6.09 0.82 -0.55
CA VAL A 64 -5.82 1.95 0.34
C VAL A 64 -4.58 1.68 1.18
N SER A 65 -4.43 0.47 1.70
CA SER A 65 -3.25 0.07 2.48
C SER A 65 -1.96 0.12 1.66
N TYR A 66 -1.95 -0.43 0.45
CA TYR A 66 -0.79 -0.38 -0.46
C TYR A 66 -0.44 1.05 -0.87
N PHE A 67 -1.46 1.86 -1.13
CA PHE A 67 -1.27 3.26 -1.48
C PHE A 67 -0.62 4.05 -0.33
N LEU A 68 -1.09 3.83 0.89
CA LEU A 68 -0.52 4.46 2.07
C LEU A 68 0.95 4.06 2.26
N ARG A 69 1.26 2.77 2.14
CA ARG A 69 2.63 2.27 2.21
C ARG A 69 3.53 2.91 1.15
N PHE A 70 3.05 3.02 -0.09
CA PHE A 70 3.79 3.71 -1.15
C PHE A 70 4.07 5.18 -0.83
N ALA A 71 3.09 5.89 -0.27
CA ALA A 71 3.26 7.28 0.17
C ALA A 71 4.34 7.39 1.26
N VAL A 72 4.36 6.46 2.23
CA VAL A 72 5.38 6.43 3.29
C VAL A 72 6.77 6.16 2.72
N ILE A 73 6.93 5.17 1.84
CA ILE A 73 8.20 4.89 1.16
C ILE A 73 8.72 6.15 0.42
N THR A 74 7.81 6.87 -0.23
CA THR A 74 8.18 8.13 -0.90
C THR A 74 8.71 9.17 0.11
N LEU A 75 8.06 9.31 1.27
CA LEU A 75 8.51 10.20 2.35
C LEU A 75 9.85 9.77 2.94
N GLU A 76 10.10 8.48 3.08
CA GLU A 76 11.38 7.91 3.52
C GLU A 76 12.52 8.31 2.58
N MET A 77 12.30 8.18 1.27
CA MET A 77 13.27 8.60 0.25
C MET A 77 13.54 10.11 0.32
N TYR A 78 12.50 10.93 0.47
CA TYR A 78 12.66 12.39 0.61
C TYR A 78 13.40 12.76 1.89
N PHE A 79 13.13 12.08 2.99
CA PHE A 79 13.86 12.28 4.24
C PHE A 79 15.32 11.90 4.11
N ALA A 80 15.63 10.76 3.48
CA ALA A 80 16.98 10.31 3.20
C ALA A 80 17.76 11.33 2.33
N ILE A 81 17.14 11.84 1.26
CA ILE A 81 17.71 12.88 0.41
C ILE A 81 17.96 14.16 1.21
N SER A 82 17.01 14.57 2.05
CA SER A 82 17.14 15.76 2.88
C SER A 82 18.29 15.66 3.87
N LEU A 83 18.47 14.49 4.51
CA LEU A 83 19.60 14.21 5.39
C LEU A 83 20.94 14.24 4.65
N ALA A 84 21.00 13.60 3.48
CA ALA A 84 22.22 13.54 2.66
C ALA A 84 22.67 14.92 2.17
N ASN A 85 21.73 15.84 1.97
CA ASN A 85 22.02 17.23 1.58
C ASN A 85 22.42 18.14 2.75
N THR A 86 22.51 17.64 3.97
CA THR A 86 23.04 18.41 5.09
C THR A 86 24.56 18.65 4.93
N ARG A 87 25.06 19.74 5.52
CA ARG A 87 26.45 20.20 5.39
C ARG A 87 27.51 19.12 5.61
N HIS A 88 27.25 18.16 6.50
CA HIS A 88 28.19 17.11 6.84
C HIS A 88 28.32 16.03 5.75
N PHE A 89 27.25 15.74 5.02
CA PHE A 89 27.17 14.64 4.04
C PHE A 89 27.22 15.11 2.59
N GLN A 90 27.17 16.43 2.35
CA GLN A 90 27.06 17.04 1.03
C GLN A 90 28.19 16.65 0.06
N LYS A 91 29.43 16.41 0.56
CA LYS A 91 30.56 16.03 -0.31
C LYS A 91 30.35 14.70 -1.05
N LYS A 92 29.59 13.77 -0.47
CA LYS A 92 29.27 12.44 -1.04
C LYS A 92 27.78 12.17 -0.93
N TYR A 93 26.96 13.17 -1.31
CA TYR A 93 25.52 13.13 -1.08
C TYR A 93 24.84 11.89 -1.68
N LEU A 94 25.24 11.47 -2.88
CA LEU A 94 24.67 10.31 -3.56
C LEU A 94 24.86 9.02 -2.76
N LEU A 95 26.07 8.80 -2.24
CA LEU A 95 26.38 7.63 -1.42
C LEU A 95 25.56 7.67 -0.11
N TRP A 96 25.53 8.83 0.55
CA TRP A 96 24.75 8.98 1.78
C TRP A 96 23.25 8.87 1.57
N THR A 97 22.72 9.33 0.42
CA THR A 97 21.32 9.12 0.06
C THR A 97 20.98 7.65 0.01
N ILE A 98 21.79 6.84 -0.66
CA ILE A 98 21.59 5.40 -0.76
C ILE A 98 21.62 4.74 0.63
N VAL A 99 22.65 5.06 1.42
CA VAL A 99 22.82 4.51 2.78
C VAL A 99 21.63 4.88 3.67
N PHE A 100 21.24 6.14 3.72
CA PHE A 100 20.12 6.58 4.53
C PHE A 100 18.79 5.99 4.06
N THR A 101 18.57 5.87 2.74
CA THR A 101 17.36 5.22 2.22
C THR A 101 17.27 3.78 2.71
N ILE A 102 18.33 2.99 2.58
CA ILE A 102 18.34 1.60 3.03
C ILE A 102 18.10 1.50 4.54
N VAL A 103 18.79 2.33 5.34
CA VAL A 103 18.67 2.31 6.81
C VAL A 103 17.26 2.69 7.26
N ILE A 104 16.68 3.74 6.67
CA ILE A 104 15.35 4.22 7.05
C ILE A 104 14.28 3.21 6.64
N LEU A 105 14.31 2.70 5.39
CA LEU A 105 13.42 1.65 4.92
C LEU A 105 13.44 0.45 5.86
N PHE A 106 14.64 -0.05 6.17
CA PHE A 106 14.80 -1.21 7.05
C PHE A 106 14.30 -0.93 8.47
N ALA A 107 14.56 0.27 9.01
CA ALA A 107 14.12 0.65 10.35
C ALA A 107 12.58 0.72 10.43
N VAL A 108 11.93 1.38 9.47
CA VAL A 108 10.47 1.51 9.45
C VAL A 108 9.80 0.15 9.28
N GLU A 109 10.28 -0.69 8.34
CA GLU A 109 9.75 -2.05 8.13
C GLU A 109 9.92 -2.93 9.39
N ARG A 110 11.08 -2.87 10.03
CA ARG A 110 11.34 -3.65 11.25
C ARG A 110 10.48 -3.21 12.43
N ILE A 111 10.34 -1.91 12.65
CA ILE A 111 9.53 -1.40 13.75
C ILE A 111 8.05 -1.71 13.49
N SER A 112 7.56 -1.49 12.26
CA SER A 112 6.18 -1.84 11.87
C SER A 112 5.91 -3.34 12.05
N GLY A 113 6.84 -4.20 11.62
CA GLY A 113 6.74 -5.65 11.79
C GLY A 113 6.66 -6.07 13.27
N ILE A 114 7.55 -5.54 14.12
CA ILE A 114 7.52 -5.83 15.56
C ILE A 114 6.18 -5.41 16.19
N ILE A 115 5.62 -4.27 15.79
CA ILE A 115 4.33 -3.81 16.31
C ILE A 115 3.21 -4.74 15.84
N SER A 116 3.20 -5.10 14.55
CA SER A 116 2.20 -5.99 13.95
C SER A 116 2.26 -7.41 14.50
N ASP A 117 3.45 -7.94 14.78
CA ASP A 117 3.63 -9.28 15.35
C ASP A 117 3.10 -9.39 16.79
N ASN A 118 3.07 -8.28 17.52
CA ASN A 118 2.62 -8.26 18.93
C ASN A 118 1.16 -7.84 19.10
N ILE A 119 0.56 -7.19 18.09
CA ILE A 119 -0.81 -6.69 18.18
C ILE A 119 -1.57 -7.18 16.96
N VAL A 120 -2.57 -8.03 17.18
CA VAL A 120 -3.46 -8.50 16.12
C VAL A 120 -4.69 -7.62 16.09
N PHE A 121 -4.77 -6.76 15.08
CA PHE A 121 -5.96 -5.95 14.84
C PHE A 121 -6.09 -5.69 13.34
N GLY A 122 -7.16 -6.20 12.77
CA GLY A 122 -7.34 -6.07 11.32
C GLY A 122 -8.75 -6.41 10.87
N ILE A 123 -8.93 -6.37 9.57
CA ILE A 123 -10.18 -6.75 8.91
C ILE A 123 -9.92 -8.02 8.12
N ALA A 124 -10.77 -9.03 8.36
CA ALA A 124 -10.74 -10.26 7.59
C ALA A 124 -12.10 -10.57 6.99
N THR A 125 -12.06 -11.27 5.87
CA THR A 125 -13.29 -11.86 5.30
C THR A 125 -13.52 -13.23 5.93
N VAL A 126 -14.58 -13.34 6.69
CA VAL A 126 -15.02 -14.62 7.29
C VAL A 126 -16.34 -15.01 6.61
N GLY A 127 -16.30 -16.03 5.74
CA GLY A 127 -17.45 -16.36 4.90
C GLY A 127 -17.81 -15.20 3.95
N ASN A 128 -19.02 -14.71 4.03
CA ASN A 128 -19.53 -13.59 3.23
C ASN A 128 -19.44 -12.23 3.93
N ASP A 129 -19.02 -12.20 5.18
CA ASP A 129 -19.03 -10.99 5.99
C ASP A 129 -17.61 -10.49 6.26
N LEU A 130 -17.49 -9.17 6.44
CA LEU A 130 -16.29 -8.53 6.93
C LEU A 130 -16.35 -8.47 8.45
N SER A 131 -15.35 -9.02 9.11
CA SER A 131 -15.25 -8.99 10.57
C SER A 131 -13.94 -8.37 11.02
N ILE A 132 -14.00 -7.68 12.16
CA ILE A 132 -12.81 -7.18 12.84
C ILE A 132 -12.19 -8.33 13.61
N ILE A 133 -10.91 -8.58 13.36
CA ILE A 133 -10.13 -9.64 13.99
C ILE A 133 -9.19 -9.04 15.01
N THR A 134 -9.20 -9.58 16.21
CA THR A 134 -8.33 -9.17 17.32
C THR A 134 -7.44 -10.30 17.83
N SER A 135 -7.59 -11.51 17.27
CA SER A 135 -6.77 -12.68 17.61
C SER A 135 -6.57 -13.55 16.36
N TYR A 136 -5.41 -14.15 16.21
CA TYR A 136 -5.12 -15.07 15.09
C TYR A 136 -6.04 -16.30 15.08
N ASP A 137 -6.56 -16.73 16.23
CA ASP A 137 -7.46 -17.87 16.32
C ASP A 137 -8.80 -17.63 15.60
N GLN A 138 -9.14 -16.37 15.34
CA GLN A 138 -10.34 -15.97 14.60
C GLN A 138 -10.15 -16.05 13.07
N LEU A 139 -8.92 -16.22 12.60
CA LEU A 139 -8.61 -16.34 11.18
C LEU A 139 -8.94 -17.76 10.69
N ALA A 140 -10.07 -17.89 10.02
CA ALA A 140 -10.40 -19.13 9.31
C ALA A 140 -9.42 -19.38 8.16
N SER A 141 -9.14 -20.64 7.87
CA SER A 141 -8.33 -21.03 6.71
C SER A 141 -8.95 -20.47 5.42
N GLY A 142 -8.16 -19.69 4.67
CA GLY A 142 -8.60 -19.06 3.43
C GLY A 142 -9.23 -17.67 3.58
N ALA A 143 -9.28 -17.09 4.79
CA ALA A 143 -9.70 -15.71 4.98
C ALA A 143 -8.62 -14.73 4.46
N SER A 144 -9.02 -13.70 3.71
CA SER A 144 -8.13 -12.57 3.41
C SER A 144 -8.08 -11.65 4.62
N PHE A 145 -6.88 -11.38 5.12
CA PHE A 145 -6.65 -10.51 6.28
C PHE A 145 -5.90 -9.25 5.87
N THR A 146 -6.42 -8.10 6.26
CA THR A 146 -5.73 -6.82 6.14
C THR A 146 -5.37 -6.32 7.54
N ASP A 147 -4.09 -6.26 7.83
CA ASP A 147 -3.56 -5.80 9.10
C ASP A 147 -3.69 -4.28 9.22
N LEU A 148 -4.60 -3.82 10.08
CA LEU A 148 -4.80 -2.40 10.37
C LEU A 148 -3.71 -1.82 11.28
N VAL A 149 -3.02 -2.65 12.07
CA VAL A 149 -1.92 -2.20 12.92
C VAL A 149 -0.78 -1.66 12.07
N SER A 150 -0.41 -2.39 11.02
CA SER A 150 0.59 -1.92 10.05
C SER A 150 0.15 -0.64 9.36
N VAL A 151 -1.13 -0.52 8.98
CA VAL A 151 -1.67 0.70 8.36
C VAL A 151 -1.54 1.91 9.29
N ILE A 152 -1.90 1.75 10.56
CA ILE A 152 -1.78 2.80 11.59
C ILE A 152 -0.30 3.15 11.83
N ALA A 153 0.57 2.14 11.93
CA ALA A 153 2.00 2.35 12.10
C ALA A 153 2.59 3.16 10.93
N TYR A 154 2.26 2.82 9.68
CA TYR A 154 2.68 3.59 8.51
C TYR A 154 2.14 5.02 8.50
N LEU A 155 0.91 5.26 8.96
CA LEU A 155 0.39 6.62 9.12
C LEU A 155 1.23 7.43 10.10
N ILE A 156 1.54 6.86 11.26
CA ILE A 156 2.36 7.53 12.29
C ILE A 156 3.76 7.83 11.75
N PHE A 157 4.41 6.86 11.10
CA PHE A 157 5.72 7.06 10.46
C PHE A 157 5.66 8.11 9.35
N GLY A 158 4.61 8.09 8.52
CA GLY A 158 4.43 9.07 7.45
C GLY A 158 4.35 10.49 7.99
N VAL A 159 3.57 10.72 9.02
CA VAL A 159 3.47 12.02 9.70
C VAL A 159 4.80 12.41 10.32
N GLY A 160 5.46 11.50 11.04
CA GLY A 160 6.77 11.74 11.64
C GLY A 160 7.84 12.10 10.62
N LEU A 161 7.93 11.34 9.53
CA LEU A 161 8.90 11.58 8.44
C LEU A 161 8.61 12.90 7.71
N TYR A 162 7.35 13.25 7.51
CA TYR A 162 6.97 14.53 6.92
C TYR A 162 7.52 15.70 7.75
N TYR A 163 7.25 15.71 9.06
CA TYR A 163 7.75 16.76 9.97
C TYR A 163 9.27 16.74 10.08
N ALA A 164 9.89 15.58 10.14
CA ALA A 164 11.35 15.44 10.18
C ALA A 164 11.99 16.00 8.90
N THR A 165 11.44 15.68 7.73
CA THR A 165 11.88 16.21 6.43
C THR A 165 11.79 17.74 6.40
N PHE A 166 10.62 18.28 6.80
CA PHE A 166 10.37 19.71 6.87
C PHE A 166 11.38 20.42 7.78
N TYR A 167 11.64 19.86 8.96
CA TYR A 167 12.62 20.40 9.91
C TYR A 167 14.04 20.41 9.35
N VAL A 168 14.47 19.30 8.74
CA VAL A 168 15.80 19.18 8.14
C VAL A 168 15.95 20.17 6.99
N MET A 169 14.97 20.26 6.11
CA MET A 169 15.01 21.18 4.96
C MET A 169 15.10 22.64 5.41
N ASN A 170 14.34 23.05 6.41
CA ASN A 170 14.30 24.44 6.86
C ASN A 170 15.53 24.86 7.68
N LYS A 171 16.13 23.96 8.44
CA LYS A 171 17.20 24.33 9.39
C LYS A 171 18.59 23.83 9.04
N LYS A 172 18.71 22.75 8.25
CA LYS A 172 19.97 22.03 8.05
C LYS A 172 20.45 22.02 6.60
N VAL A 173 19.57 22.25 5.64
CA VAL A 173 19.94 22.27 4.22
C VAL A 173 20.37 23.68 3.85
N ASN A 174 21.64 23.83 3.54
CA ASN A 174 22.17 25.08 2.96
C ASN A 174 21.82 25.08 1.47
N ILE A 175 20.70 25.69 1.11
CA ILE A 175 20.38 25.98 -0.29
C ILE A 175 21.30 27.15 -0.72
N ARG A 176 22.39 26.81 -1.41
CA ARG A 176 23.15 27.77 -2.20
C ARG A 176 22.64 27.78 -3.62
#